data_895a8e04906e9d58bf2b014341664468
#
_entry.id   895a8e04906e9d58bf2b014341664468
#
_cell.length_a   1.000
_cell.length_b   1.000
_cell.length_c   1.000
_cell.angle_alpha   90.00
_cell.angle_beta   90.00
_cell.angle_gamma   90.00
#
_symmetry.space_group_name_H-M   'P 1'
#
loop_
_entity.id
_entity.type
_entity.pdbx_description
1 polymer ?
#
loop_
_entity_poly.entity_id
_entity_poly.type
_entity_poly.pdbx_seq_one_letter_code
_entity_poly.pdbx_strand_id
1 'polypeptide(L)'
;PEFRKPTIEQLTTFIEPTMRALVEGAMYVDDRLREIIDELDPDLVVEDNVCTFPALISHARRWARIVSCNPAELPDPRVPPVFSGYSVHDELPWADFLVEYDRVMAPLWAEADAFCRTRGAGGLPAGRFIHESPDLNLYIYPEEVDYARDTPLGSTWHRIDTCIRDEQGEVDVPTDILAGDGSLIYLSLGSLGSADTGLMQRLCDALADTPHRYIVSKGPQHDEIELRGNQWG
;
A
#
# COMPACT_ATOMS: atom_id res chain seq x y z
N PRO A 1 0.90 20.85 4.45
CA PRO A 1 0.39 19.50 4.20
C PRO A 1 1.43 18.69 3.43
N GLU A 2 1.76 17.50 3.92
CA GLU A 2 2.87 16.67 3.50
C GLU A 2 2.79 16.31 2.00
N PHE A 3 1.63 15.85 1.56
CA PHE A 3 1.40 15.43 0.18
C PHE A 3 1.41 16.55 -0.88
N ARG A 4 1.75 17.78 -0.51
CA ARG A 4 1.98 18.89 -1.44
C ARG A 4 3.46 19.18 -1.68
N LYS A 5 4.36 18.52 -0.94
CA LYS A 5 5.80 18.61 -1.15
C LYS A 5 6.21 17.76 -2.36
N PRO A 6 7.32 18.09 -3.04
CA PRO A 6 7.95 17.16 -3.96
C PRO A 6 8.21 15.81 -3.29
N THR A 7 8.03 14.72 -4.01
CA THR A 7 8.15 13.36 -3.43
C THR A 7 9.55 13.07 -2.88
N ILE A 8 10.58 13.66 -3.47
CA ILE A 8 11.96 13.55 -2.95
C ILE A 8 12.11 14.17 -1.55
N GLU A 9 11.40 15.25 -1.24
CA GLU A 9 11.40 15.84 0.11
C GLU A 9 10.59 14.99 1.10
N GLN A 10 9.56 14.28 0.61
CA GLN A 10 8.75 13.39 1.42
C GLN A 10 9.55 12.18 1.92
N LEU A 11 10.66 11.82 1.29
CA LEU A 11 11.52 10.73 1.74
C LEU A 11 11.92 10.91 3.21
N THR A 12 12.35 12.11 3.59
CA THR A 12 12.78 12.41 4.97
C THR A 12 11.61 12.75 5.90
N THR A 13 10.56 13.40 5.39
CA THR A 13 9.52 13.97 6.25
C THR A 13 8.31 13.05 6.43
N PHE A 14 8.16 12.04 5.58
CA PHE A 14 7.02 11.12 5.61
C PHE A 14 7.42 9.65 5.41
N ILE A 15 8.19 9.31 4.36
CA ILE A 15 8.44 7.92 4.00
C ILE A 15 9.32 7.22 5.04
N GLU A 16 10.49 7.81 5.38
CA GLU A 16 11.38 7.24 6.39
C GLU A 16 10.69 7.10 7.75
N PRO A 17 10.04 8.13 8.33
CA PRO A 17 9.34 7.98 9.59
C PRO A 17 8.23 6.91 9.56
N THR A 18 7.51 6.79 8.44
CA THR A 18 6.47 5.76 8.28
C THR A 18 7.08 4.37 8.21
N MET A 19 8.11 4.16 7.39
CA MET A 19 8.80 2.88 7.28
C MET A 19 9.48 2.49 8.59
N ARG A 20 10.04 3.45 9.31
CA ARG A 20 10.61 3.23 10.66
C ARG A 20 9.57 2.69 11.62
N ALA A 21 8.39 3.31 11.68
CA ALA A 21 7.31 2.85 12.54
C ALA A 21 6.85 1.43 12.19
N LEU A 22 6.81 1.07 10.90
CA LEU A 22 6.47 -0.28 10.44
C LEU A 22 7.55 -1.29 10.82
N VAL A 23 8.82 -0.98 10.62
CA VAL A 23 9.97 -1.84 10.97
C VAL A 23 10.03 -2.03 12.48
N GLU A 24 9.93 -0.97 13.28
CA GLU A 24 9.90 -1.05 14.74
C GLU A 24 8.69 -1.86 15.24
N GLY A 25 7.54 -1.70 14.58
CA GLY A 25 6.34 -2.50 14.84
C GLY A 25 6.57 -3.99 14.56
N ALA A 26 7.19 -4.33 13.45
CA ALA A 26 7.55 -5.72 13.11
C ALA A 26 8.53 -6.31 14.12
N MET A 27 9.53 -5.53 14.57
CA MET A 27 10.47 -5.93 15.61
C MET A 27 9.77 -6.18 16.96
N TYR A 28 8.84 -5.30 17.32
CA TYR A 28 8.11 -5.38 18.58
C TYR A 28 7.25 -6.63 18.68
N VAL A 29 6.61 -7.05 17.59
CA VAL A 29 5.68 -8.18 17.61
C VAL A 29 6.33 -9.53 17.31
N ASP A 30 7.62 -9.58 16.93
CA ASP A 30 8.29 -10.80 16.44
C ASP A 30 8.20 -11.98 17.42
N ASP A 31 8.45 -11.77 18.70
CA ASP A 31 8.36 -12.84 19.71
C ASP A 31 6.92 -13.36 19.85
N ARG A 32 5.92 -12.45 19.84
CA ARG A 32 4.52 -12.87 19.93
C ARG A 32 4.05 -13.61 18.66
N LEU A 33 4.53 -13.22 17.49
CA LEU A 33 4.25 -13.94 16.26
C LEU A 33 4.81 -15.37 16.28
N ARG A 34 6.00 -15.58 16.84
CA ARG A 34 6.58 -16.92 17.03
C ARG A 34 5.71 -17.78 17.91
N GLU A 35 5.28 -17.26 19.06
CA GLU A 35 4.37 -17.96 19.96
C GLU A 35 3.06 -18.33 19.25
N ILE A 36 2.47 -17.43 18.48
CA ILE A 36 1.25 -17.68 17.73
C ILE A 36 1.45 -18.77 16.67
N ILE A 37 2.57 -18.74 15.94
CA ILE A 37 2.90 -19.77 14.96
C ILE A 37 3.05 -21.13 15.65
N ASP A 38 3.71 -21.20 16.81
CA ASP A 38 3.85 -22.42 17.58
C ASP A 38 2.50 -22.94 18.12
N GLU A 39 1.65 -22.03 18.62
CA GLU A 39 0.33 -22.37 19.15
C GLU A 39 -0.62 -22.91 18.06
N LEU A 40 -0.60 -22.30 16.87
CA LEU A 40 -1.50 -22.63 15.77
C LEU A 40 -0.98 -23.72 14.84
N ASP A 41 0.34 -23.89 14.79
CA ASP A 41 1.05 -24.81 13.88
C ASP A 41 0.49 -24.77 12.44
N PRO A 42 0.43 -23.60 11.80
CA PRO A 42 -0.20 -23.46 10.49
C PRO A 42 0.60 -24.14 9.38
N ASP A 43 -0.07 -24.75 8.42
CA ASP A 43 0.59 -25.29 7.22
C ASP A 43 1.18 -24.22 6.31
N LEU A 44 0.57 -23.04 6.31
CA LEU A 44 0.98 -21.89 5.49
C LEU A 44 0.66 -20.58 6.22
N VAL A 45 1.62 -19.66 6.22
CA VAL A 45 1.40 -18.26 6.61
C VAL A 45 1.42 -17.38 5.38
N VAL A 46 0.50 -16.42 5.29
CA VAL A 46 0.43 -15.45 4.18
C VAL A 46 0.74 -14.06 4.72
N GLU A 47 1.70 -13.39 4.08
CA GLU A 47 2.13 -12.04 4.42
C GLU A 47 1.72 -11.04 3.35
N ASP A 48 0.94 -10.03 3.72
CA ASP A 48 0.62 -8.86 2.90
C ASP A 48 1.10 -7.61 3.62
N ASN A 49 2.34 -7.23 3.40
CA ASN A 49 2.98 -6.07 4.05
C ASN A 49 4.10 -5.50 3.16
N VAL A 50 4.62 -4.33 3.54
CA VAL A 50 5.74 -3.63 2.88
C VAL A 50 7.06 -3.78 3.62
N CYS A 51 7.06 -4.42 4.78
CA CYS A 51 8.27 -4.79 5.53
C CYS A 51 8.17 -6.22 6.05
N THR A 52 9.33 -6.84 6.23
CA THR A 52 9.44 -8.23 6.66
C THR A 52 9.07 -8.41 8.14
N PHE A 53 8.43 -9.53 8.44
CA PHE A 53 8.26 -10.09 9.78
C PHE A 53 9.15 -11.32 9.92
N PRO A 54 10.31 -11.24 10.59
CA PRO A 54 11.28 -12.34 10.62
C PRO A 54 10.72 -13.65 11.15
N ALA A 55 9.76 -13.59 12.08
CA ALA A 55 9.08 -14.77 12.60
C ALA A 55 8.44 -15.61 11.49
N LEU A 56 7.78 -14.98 10.49
CA LEU A 56 7.10 -15.68 9.41
C LEU A 56 8.10 -16.46 8.54
N ILE A 57 9.28 -15.87 8.30
CA ILE A 57 10.30 -16.45 7.43
C ILE A 57 11.07 -17.57 8.10
N SER A 58 11.46 -17.37 9.37
CA SER A 58 12.36 -18.28 10.07
C SER A 58 11.64 -19.34 10.91
N HIS A 59 10.34 -19.19 11.16
CA HIS A 59 9.61 -20.02 12.11
C HIS A 59 8.38 -20.71 11.52
N ALA A 60 7.70 -20.12 10.49
CA ALA A 60 6.63 -20.81 9.80
C ALA A 60 7.17 -21.98 8.94
N ARG A 61 6.36 -23.03 8.78
CA ARG A 61 6.70 -24.18 7.90
C ARG A 61 6.82 -23.77 6.44
N ARG A 62 5.87 -22.94 5.98
CA ARG A 62 5.82 -22.31 4.66
C ARG A 62 5.21 -20.95 4.78
N TRP A 63 5.59 -20.05 3.88
CA TRP A 63 4.96 -18.75 3.82
C TRP A 63 4.81 -18.29 2.37
N ALA A 64 3.81 -17.46 2.14
CA ALA A 64 3.57 -16.82 0.87
C ALA A 64 3.55 -15.31 1.05
N ARG A 65 4.08 -14.59 0.06
CA ARG A 65 4.04 -13.14 0.00
C ARG A 65 2.93 -12.67 -0.92
N ILE A 66 2.23 -11.61 -0.52
CA ILE A 66 1.34 -10.83 -1.39
C ILE A 66 1.97 -9.45 -1.61
N VAL A 67 1.92 -8.95 -2.85
CA VAL A 67 2.22 -7.57 -3.21
C VAL A 67 0.93 -6.92 -3.66
N SER A 68 0.36 -6.09 -2.78
CA SER A 68 -0.93 -5.42 -2.97
C SER A 68 -0.84 -3.90 -2.92
N CYS A 69 0.23 -3.35 -2.31
CA CYS A 69 0.30 -1.93 -1.99
C CYS A 69 0.77 -1.07 -3.18
N ASN A 70 1.87 -1.45 -3.83
CA ASN A 70 2.48 -0.65 -4.90
C ASN A 70 3.23 -1.55 -5.90
N PRO A 71 2.90 -1.52 -7.20
CA PRO A 71 3.63 -2.31 -8.20
C PRO A 71 5.12 -1.96 -8.29
N ALA A 72 5.52 -0.73 -7.94
CA ALA A 72 6.92 -0.32 -7.91
C ALA A 72 7.74 -0.90 -6.74
N GLU A 73 7.13 -1.66 -5.81
CA GLU A 73 7.86 -2.45 -4.82
C GLU A 73 8.75 -3.53 -5.45
N LEU A 74 8.42 -3.94 -6.65
CA LEU A 74 9.23 -4.87 -7.44
C LEU A 74 10.07 -4.05 -8.42
N PRO A 75 11.33 -3.73 -8.09
CA PRO A 75 12.16 -2.86 -8.91
C PRO A 75 12.50 -3.51 -10.25
N ASP A 76 12.55 -2.68 -11.28
CA ASP A 76 12.99 -3.05 -12.62
C ASP A 76 13.54 -1.78 -13.29
N PRO A 77 14.51 -1.85 -14.21
CA PRO A 77 15.03 -0.65 -14.88
C PRO A 77 13.99 0.22 -15.56
N ARG A 78 12.84 -0.34 -15.92
CA ARG A 78 11.72 0.38 -16.56
C ARG A 78 10.63 0.82 -15.59
N VAL A 79 10.76 0.51 -14.32
CA VAL A 79 9.80 0.88 -13.28
C VAL A 79 10.31 2.10 -12.52
N PRO A 80 9.52 3.16 -12.38
CA PRO A 80 9.91 4.32 -11.58
C PRO A 80 10.30 3.91 -10.16
N PRO A 81 11.23 4.64 -9.52
CA PRO A 81 11.60 4.35 -8.13
C PRO A 81 10.35 4.33 -7.23
N VAL A 82 10.28 3.36 -6.34
CA VAL A 82 9.19 3.26 -5.36
C VAL A 82 9.07 4.57 -4.57
N PHE A 83 7.85 5.02 -4.30
CA PHE A 83 7.49 6.29 -3.66
C PHE A 83 7.79 7.56 -4.48
N SER A 84 8.40 7.47 -5.66
CA SER A 84 8.72 8.67 -6.46
C SER A 84 7.49 9.34 -7.06
N GLY A 85 6.49 8.55 -7.47
CA GLY A 85 5.36 9.05 -8.25
C GLY A 85 5.75 9.59 -9.63
N TYR A 86 6.95 9.27 -10.11
CA TYR A 86 7.43 9.74 -11.41
C TYR A 86 6.84 8.97 -12.58
N SER A 87 6.81 9.63 -13.72
CA SER A 87 6.33 9.03 -14.96
C SER A 87 7.33 8.00 -15.51
N VAL A 88 6.82 6.93 -16.11
CA VAL A 88 7.62 5.97 -16.91
C VAL A 88 8.21 6.60 -18.18
N HIS A 89 7.71 7.77 -18.60
CA HIS A 89 8.16 8.46 -19.80
C HIS A 89 9.18 9.57 -19.51
N ASP A 90 9.54 9.78 -18.24
CA ASP A 90 10.54 10.78 -17.84
C ASP A 90 11.45 10.17 -16.76
N GLU A 91 12.54 9.58 -17.23
CA GLU A 91 13.53 8.92 -16.38
C GLU A 91 14.57 9.88 -15.80
N LEU A 92 14.61 11.15 -16.26
CA LEU A 92 15.63 12.12 -15.86
C LEU A 92 15.74 12.29 -14.33
N PRO A 93 14.65 12.38 -13.55
CA PRO A 93 14.75 12.57 -12.12
C PRO A 93 15.00 11.27 -11.32
N TRP A 94 14.98 10.10 -11.95
CA TRP A 94 15.03 8.82 -11.23
C TRP A 94 16.36 8.62 -10.51
N ALA A 95 17.47 8.94 -11.16
CA ALA A 95 18.81 8.75 -10.58
C ALA A 95 19.01 9.59 -9.31
N ASP A 96 18.63 10.86 -9.35
CA ASP A 96 18.74 11.76 -8.20
C ASP A 96 17.82 11.32 -7.06
N PHE A 97 16.61 10.84 -7.38
CA PHE A 97 15.70 10.30 -6.39
C PHE A 97 16.26 9.03 -5.72
N LEU A 98 16.84 8.11 -6.47
CA LEU A 98 17.45 6.90 -5.94
C LEU A 98 18.64 7.21 -5.03
N VAL A 99 19.47 8.16 -5.38
CA VAL A 99 20.58 8.62 -4.53
C VAL A 99 20.07 9.15 -3.20
N GLU A 100 19.02 9.97 -3.24
CA GLU A 100 18.41 10.50 -2.01
C GLU A 100 17.67 9.42 -1.22
N TYR A 101 16.97 8.52 -1.89
CA TYR A 101 16.34 7.37 -1.26
C TYR A 101 17.35 6.52 -0.48
N ASP A 102 18.46 6.15 -1.13
CA ASP A 102 19.51 5.37 -0.49
C ASP A 102 20.11 6.12 0.70
N ARG A 103 20.37 7.42 0.55
CA ARG A 103 20.91 8.25 1.64
C ARG A 103 19.99 8.26 2.87
N VAL A 104 18.68 8.38 2.64
CA VAL A 104 17.67 8.49 3.72
C VAL A 104 17.37 7.12 4.33
N MET A 105 17.23 6.10 3.50
CA MET A 105 16.72 4.78 3.93
C MET A 105 17.81 3.81 4.38
N ALA A 106 19.08 4.01 3.99
CA ALA A 106 20.16 3.06 4.30
C ALA A 106 20.35 2.80 5.79
N PRO A 107 20.28 3.79 6.71
CA PRO A 107 20.39 3.51 8.14
C PRO A 107 19.29 2.59 8.67
N LEU A 108 18.04 2.85 8.29
CA LEU A 108 16.88 2.03 8.67
C LEU A 108 16.97 0.63 8.07
N TRP A 109 17.38 0.54 6.79
CA TRP A 109 17.58 -0.75 6.13
C TRP A 109 18.64 -1.58 6.85
N ALA A 110 19.76 -0.99 7.25
CA ALA A 110 20.82 -1.70 7.97
C ALA A 110 20.35 -2.22 9.33
N GLU A 111 19.54 -1.45 10.05
CA GLU A 111 18.92 -1.85 11.30
C GLU A 111 17.97 -3.04 11.12
N ALA A 112 17.08 -2.96 10.12
CA ALA A 112 16.15 -4.03 9.77
C ALA A 112 16.88 -5.30 9.32
N ASP A 113 17.90 -5.18 8.45
CA ASP A 113 18.72 -6.31 7.98
C ASP A 113 19.42 -7.02 9.15
N ALA A 114 20.03 -6.25 10.06
CA ALA A 114 20.68 -6.81 11.24
C ALA A 114 19.68 -7.56 12.14
N PHE A 115 18.48 -7.00 12.34
CA PHE A 115 17.43 -7.67 13.09
C PHE A 115 16.99 -8.97 12.40
N CYS A 116 16.71 -8.96 11.11
CA CYS A 116 16.35 -10.16 10.35
C CYS A 116 17.38 -11.27 10.51
N ARG A 117 18.68 -10.94 10.39
CA ARG A 117 19.77 -11.90 10.58
C ARG A 117 19.80 -12.46 12.01
N THR A 118 19.65 -11.62 13.04
CA THR A 118 19.64 -12.07 14.44
C THR A 118 18.44 -12.96 14.74
N ARG A 119 17.34 -12.81 14.02
CA ARG A 119 16.12 -13.60 14.18
C ARG A 119 16.06 -14.83 13.25
N GLY A 120 17.12 -15.08 12.47
CA GLY A 120 17.24 -16.27 11.63
C GLY A 120 16.52 -16.20 10.29
N ALA A 121 16.00 -15.03 9.89
CA ALA A 121 15.33 -14.85 8.61
C ALA A 121 16.29 -14.63 7.43
N GLY A 122 17.60 -14.52 7.70
CA GLY A 122 18.59 -14.16 6.68
C GLY A 122 18.66 -12.66 6.46
N GLY A 123 19.48 -12.25 5.50
CA GLY A 123 19.64 -10.83 5.14
C GLY A 123 18.54 -10.34 4.20
N LEU A 124 18.18 -9.08 4.34
CA LEU A 124 17.25 -8.41 3.42
C LEU A 124 17.90 -8.23 2.04
N PRO A 125 17.11 -8.26 0.94
CA PRO A 125 17.59 -7.84 -0.36
C PRO A 125 18.05 -6.37 -0.31
N ALA A 126 19.10 -6.03 -1.08
CA ALA A 126 19.66 -4.68 -1.07
C ALA A 126 18.59 -3.62 -1.35
N GLY A 127 18.48 -2.61 -0.48
CA GLY A 127 17.54 -1.50 -0.58
C GLY A 127 16.07 -1.85 -0.42
N ARG A 128 15.73 -3.11 -0.09
CA ARG A 128 14.34 -3.55 0.13
C ARG A 128 14.13 -4.00 1.56
N PHE A 129 12.93 -3.76 2.08
CA PHE A 129 12.56 -4.05 3.46
C PHE A 129 11.78 -5.37 3.63
N ILE A 130 11.63 -6.14 2.55
CA ILE A 130 10.87 -7.38 2.56
C ILE A 130 11.56 -8.47 1.73
N HIS A 131 11.49 -9.71 2.21
CA HIS A 131 11.96 -10.88 1.49
C HIS A 131 10.97 -11.33 0.41
N GLU A 132 11.46 -12.08 -0.56
CA GLU A 132 10.63 -12.90 -1.44
C GLU A 132 10.46 -14.29 -0.83
N SER A 133 9.26 -14.84 -0.92
CA SER A 133 9.03 -16.22 -0.53
C SER A 133 9.71 -17.17 -1.52
N PRO A 134 10.40 -18.20 -1.03
CA PRO A 134 10.93 -19.25 -1.89
C PRO A 134 9.84 -20.15 -2.49
N ASP A 135 8.63 -20.13 -1.92
CA ASP A 135 7.53 -21.01 -2.28
C ASP A 135 6.52 -20.34 -3.21
N LEU A 136 6.00 -19.15 -2.80
CA LEU A 136 4.89 -18.50 -3.50
C LEU A 136 4.90 -16.99 -3.23
N ASN A 137 4.87 -16.22 -4.33
CA ASN A 137 4.66 -14.77 -4.28
C ASN A 137 3.46 -14.42 -5.17
N LEU A 138 2.49 -13.73 -4.61
CA LEU A 138 1.27 -13.32 -5.29
C LEU A 138 1.34 -11.83 -5.63
N TYR A 139 0.99 -11.50 -6.86
CA TYR A 139 1.04 -10.15 -7.38
C TYR A 139 -0.36 -9.71 -7.83
N ILE A 140 -0.96 -8.81 -7.06
CA ILE A 140 -2.37 -8.40 -7.19
C ILE A 140 -2.46 -7.11 -8.01
N TYR A 141 -2.11 -7.17 -9.29
CA TYR A 141 -2.29 -6.04 -10.21
C TYR A 141 -2.76 -6.54 -11.58
N PRO A 142 -3.83 -5.95 -12.15
CA PRO A 142 -4.23 -6.20 -13.53
C PRO A 142 -3.07 -5.88 -14.49
N GLU A 143 -2.91 -6.70 -15.52
CA GLU A 143 -1.84 -6.52 -16.50
C GLU A 143 -1.92 -5.16 -17.18
N GLU A 144 -3.15 -4.66 -17.41
CA GLU A 144 -3.43 -3.39 -18.09
C GLU A 144 -2.98 -2.15 -17.31
N VAL A 145 -2.79 -2.26 -16.01
CA VAL A 145 -2.37 -1.14 -15.13
C VAL A 145 -1.01 -1.37 -14.47
N ASP A 146 -0.32 -2.46 -14.83
CA ASP A 146 1.03 -2.74 -14.35
C ASP A 146 2.10 -2.09 -15.24
N TYR A 147 3.28 -1.97 -14.68
CA TYR A 147 4.47 -1.52 -15.43
C TYR A 147 4.98 -2.60 -16.38
N ALA A 148 5.41 -2.20 -17.57
CA ALA A 148 6.22 -3.05 -18.41
C ALA A 148 7.60 -3.28 -17.75
N ARG A 149 8.08 -4.51 -17.72
CA ARG A 149 9.33 -4.92 -17.07
C ARG A 149 10.29 -5.50 -18.09
N ASP A 150 11.58 -5.20 -17.94
CA ASP A 150 12.64 -5.84 -18.73
C ASP A 150 12.95 -7.24 -18.21
N THR A 151 12.80 -7.45 -16.90
CA THR A 151 13.06 -8.74 -16.26
C THR A 151 11.73 -9.37 -15.83
N PRO A 152 11.35 -10.53 -16.41
CA PRO A 152 10.18 -11.26 -15.94
C PRO A 152 10.32 -11.63 -14.46
N LEU A 153 9.21 -11.60 -13.72
CA LEU A 153 9.17 -12.15 -12.36
C LEU A 153 9.54 -13.63 -12.37
N GLY A 154 10.20 -14.09 -11.30
CA GLY A 154 10.64 -15.46 -11.17
C GLY A 154 9.50 -16.50 -11.16
N SER A 155 9.84 -17.79 -11.23
CA SER A 155 8.87 -18.89 -11.31
C SER A 155 7.98 -19.05 -10.06
N THR A 156 8.35 -18.44 -8.94
CA THR A 156 7.55 -18.42 -7.72
C THR A 156 6.50 -17.32 -7.71
N TRP A 157 6.49 -16.43 -8.71
CA TRP A 157 5.56 -15.32 -8.83
C TRP A 157 4.34 -15.68 -9.67
N HIS A 158 3.17 -15.37 -9.13
CA HIS A 158 1.90 -15.58 -9.81
C HIS A 158 1.06 -14.31 -9.73
N ARG A 159 0.66 -13.80 -10.90
CA ARG A 159 -0.31 -12.72 -10.99
C ARG A 159 -1.70 -13.31 -10.75
N ILE A 160 -2.44 -12.71 -9.85
CA ILE A 160 -3.83 -13.11 -9.53
C ILE A 160 -4.84 -12.01 -9.84
N ASP A 161 -4.41 -11.00 -10.59
CA ASP A 161 -5.26 -9.90 -10.99
C ASP A 161 -5.93 -9.19 -9.80
N THR A 162 -7.14 -8.69 -9.94
CA THR A 162 -7.88 -8.07 -8.84
C THR A 162 -8.68 -9.08 -8.05
N CYS A 163 -8.60 -9.00 -6.71
CA CYS A 163 -9.43 -9.80 -5.83
C CYS A 163 -10.69 -9.01 -5.46
N ILE A 164 -11.81 -9.35 -6.08
CA ILE A 164 -13.11 -8.75 -5.78
C ILE A 164 -13.89 -9.70 -4.88
N ARG A 165 -14.51 -9.18 -3.82
CA ARG A 165 -15.37 -9.99 -2.94
C ARG A 165 -16.69 -10.27 -3.66
N ASP A 166 -17.14 -11.52 -3.59
CA ASP A 166 -18.50 -11.91 -4.02
C ASP A 166 -19.57 -11.58 -2.95
N GLU A 167 -19.15 -11.32 -1.73
CA GLU A 167 -20.06 -10.89 -0.66
C GLU A 167 -20.51 -9.45 -0.90
N GLN A 168 -21.70 -9.34 -1.43
CA GLN A 168 -22.41 -8.07 -1.55
C GLN A 168 -23.36 -7.92 -0.39
N GLY A 169 -22.97 -7.18 0.65
CA GLY A 169 -23.95 -6.58 1.53
C GLY A 169 -24.81 -5.63 0.69
N GLU A 170 -26.13 -5.79 0.73
CA GLU A 170 -27.02 -4.82 0.14
C GLU A 170 -26.81 -3.47 0.85
N VAL A 171 -26.34 -2.47 0.10
CA VAL A 171 -26.24 -1.09 0.57
C VAL A 171 -27.50 -0.40 0.06
N ASP A 172 -28.37 0.03 0.96
CA ASP A 172 -29.61 0.71 0.63
C ASP A 172 -29.33 2.17 0.26
N VAL A 173 -28.99 2.40 -1.01
CA VAL A 173 -28.78 3.74 -1.55
C VAL A 173 -30.13 4.36 -1.91
N PRO A 174 -30.45 5.57 -1.44
CA PRO A 174 -31.71 6.25 -1.76
C PRO A 174 -32.01 6.33 -3.26
N THR A 175 -33.26 6.12 -3.63
CA THR A 175 -33.68 6.02 -5.04
C THR A 175 -33.43 7.31 -5.83
N ASP A 176 -33.52 8.48 -5.20
CA ASP A 176 -33.23 9.79 -5.77
C ASP A 176 -31.73 9.95 -6.10
N ILE A 177 -30.86 9.33 -5.32
CA ILE A 177 -29.42 9.25 -5.64
C ILE A 177 -29.18 8.31 -6.82
N LEU A 178 -29.86 7.16 -6.87
CA LEU A 178 -29.66 6.19 -7.96
C LEU A 178 -30.28 6.65 -9.30
N ALA A 179 -31.48 7.23 -9.26
CA ALA A 179 -32.33 7.44 -10.45
C ALA A 179 -32.48 8.92 -10.88
N GLY A 180 -31.77 9.87 -10.30
CA GLY A 180 -31.84 11.30 -10.66
C GLY A 180 -31.12 11.64 -11.98
N ASP A 181 -31.26 12.88 -12.42
CA ASP A 181 -30.55 13.42 -13.58
C ASP A 181 -29.03 13.55 -13.34
N GLY A 182 -28.25 13.69 -14.43
CA GLY A 182 -26.81 13.78 -14.39
C GLY A 182 -26.11 12.42 -14.19
N SER A 183 -24.80 12.45 -14.01
CA SER A 183 -23.99 11.24 -13.77
C SER A 183 -24.02 10.85 -12.29
N LEU A 184 -24.02 9.54 -12.01
CA LEU A 184 -23.74 9.02 -10.68
C LEU A 184 -22.23 8.84 -10.54
N ILE A 185 -21.64 9.46 -9.50
CA ILE A 185 -20.21 9.53 -9.30
C ILE A 185 -19.88 8.96 -7.91
N TYR A 186 -18.91 8.05 -7.84
CA TYR A 186 -18.35 7.59 -6.58
C TYR A 186 -17.15 8.47 -6.17
N LEU A 187 -17.23 9.11 -5.00
CA LEU A 187 -16.18 9.94 -4.44
C LEU A 187 -15.53 9.24 -3.24
N SER A 188 -14.26 8.93 -3.36
CA SER A 188 -13.45 8.35 -2.27
C SER A 188 -12.02 8.88 -2.33
N LEU A 189 -11.46 9.22 -1.17
CA LEU A 189 -10.04 9.54 -1.01
C LEU A 189 -9.26 8.39 -0.36
N GLY A 190 -9.88 7.22 -0.22
CA GLY A 190 -9.34 6.10 0.55
C GLY A 190 -9.28 6.40 2.07
N SER A 191 -8.83 5.45 2.86
CA SER A 191 -8.83 5.57 4.33
C SER A 191 -7.91 6.67 4.85
N LEU A 192 -6.75 6.87 4.23
CA LEU A 192 -5.78 7.90 4.64
C LEU A 192 -6.20 9.29 4.15
N GLY A 193 -6.63 9.41 2.89
CA GLY A 193 -7.05 10.70 2.32
C GLY A 193 -8.32 11.24 2.97
N SER A 194 -9.26 10.38 3.36
CA SER A 194 -10.50 10.76 4.05
C SER A 194 -10.26 11.22 5.50
N ALA A 195 -9.09 10.96 6.07
CA ALA A 195 -8.70 11.52 7.37
C ALA A 195 -8.47 13.04 7.34
N ASP A 196 -8.23 13.64 6.16
CA ASP A 196 -8.29 15.10 5.98
C ASP A 196 -9.75 15.55 5.81
N THR A 197 -10.47 15.64 6.94
CA THR A 197 -11.88 16.05 6.98
C THR A 197 -12.10 17.43 6.34
N GLY A 198 -11.12 18.32 6.46
CA GLY A 198 -11.18 19.64 5.83
C GLY A 198 -11.12 19.57 4.30
N LEU A 199 -10.34 18.64 3.72
CA LEU A 199 -10.32 18.41 2.27
C LEU A 199 -11.63 17.76 1.82
N MET A 200 -12.09 16.71 2.51
CA MET A 200 -13.34 16.04 2.19
C MET A 200 -14.53 17.01 2.21
N GLN A 201 -14.63 17.84 3.25
CA GLN A 201 -15.72 18.82 3.35
C GLN A 201 -15.67 19.84 2.20
N ARG A 202 -14.49 20.37 1.86
CA ARG A 202 -14.34 21.28 0.70
C ARG A 202 -14.77 20.63 -0.63
N LEU A 203 -14.47 19.33 -0.81
CA LEU A 203 -14.94 18.59 -2.00
C LEU A 203 -16.45 18.44 -1.99
N CYS A 204 -17.05 18.02 -0.89
CA CYS A 204 -18.50 17.92 -0.75
C CYS A 204 -19.19 19.28 -1.02
N ASP A 205 -18.67 20.36 -0.49
CA ASP A 205 -19.21 21.71 -0.71
C ASP A 205 -19.06 22.15 -2.18
N ALA A 206 -17.92 21.92 -2.80
CA ALA A 206 -17.68 22.29 -4.20
C ALA A 206 -18.54 21.51 -5.19
N LEU A 207 -18.96 20.29 -4.83
CA LEU A 207 -19.77 19.41 -5.65
C LEU A 207 -21.29 19.55 -5.40
N ALA A 208 -21.69 20.30 -4.38
CA ALA A 208 -23.08 20.43 -3.93
C ALA A 208 -24.05 20.95 -5.00
N ASP A 209 -23.59 21.92 -5.80
CA ASP A 209 -24.43 22.60 -6.81
C ASP A 209 -24.22 22.06 -8.24
N THR A 210 -23.52 20.93 -8.37
CA THR A 210 -23.33 20.30 -9.68
C THR A 210 -24.58 19.51 -10.10
N PRO A 211 -24.83 19.30 -11.39
CA PRO A 211 -25.97 18.52 -11.87
C PRO A 211 -25.77 16.99 -11.68
N HIS A 212 -24.76 16.58 -10.95
CA HIS A 212 -24.39 15.17 -10.72
C HIS A 212 -24.82 14.71 -9.34
N ARG A 213 -24.84 13.40 -9.15
CA ARG A 213 -25.14 12.72 -7.86
C ARG A 213 -23.91 11.97 -7.39
N TYR A 214 -23.74 11.91 -6.08
CA TYR A 214 -22.52 11.37 -5.50
C TYR A 214 -22.81 10.32 -4.43
N ILE A 215 -22.13 9.19 -4.53
CA ILE A 215 -21.94 8.26 -3.41
C ILE A 215 -20.57 8.58 -2.81
N VAL A 216 -20.54 9.00 -1.55
CA VAL A 216 -19.35 9.51 -0.88
C VAL A 216 -18.87 8.51 0.17
N SER A 217 -17.67 7.96 -0.01
CA SER A 217 -16.98 7.20 1.03
C SER A 217 -16.31 8.17 2.00
N LYS A 218 -16.95 8.44 3.13
CA LYS A 218 -16.49 9.44 4.12
C LYS A 218 -15.27 8.98 4.93
N GLY A 219 -14.98 7.68 4.96
CA GLY A 219 -13.84 7.13 5.69
C GLY A 219 -14.02 7.06 7.21
N PRO A 220 -12.91 6.95 7.98
CA PRO A 220 -12.98 6.67 9.43
C PRO A 220 -13.58 7.80 10.26
N GLN A 221 -13.56 9.03 9.78
CA GLN A 221 -14.12 10.22 10.46
C GLN A 221 -15.45 10.65 9.83
N HIS A 222 -16.29 9.69 9.45
CA HIS A 222 -17.54 9.91 8.72
C HIS A 222 -18.52 10.85 9.44
N ASP A 223 -18.52 10.90 10.76
CA ASP A 223 -19.39 11.77 11.55
C ASP A 223 -19.04 13.26 11.42
N GLU A 224 -17.81 13.58 11.01
CA GLU A 224 -17.33 14.96 10.83
C GLU A 224 -17.61 15.51 9.42
N ILE A 225 -18.13 14.69 8.50
CA ILE A 225 -18.39 15.07 7.10
C ILE A 225 -19.88 15.30 6.89
N GLU A 226 -20.23 16.53 6.55
CA GLU A 226 -21.59 16.92 6.19
C GLU A 226 -21.82 16.75 4.68
N LEU A 227 -22.80 15.95 4.30
CA LEU A 227 -23.19 15.76 2.91
C LEU A 227 -24.23 16.80 2.47
N ARG A 228 -24.28 17.09 1.17
CA ARG A 228 -25.24 17.99 0.54
C ARG A 228 -26.36 17.20 -0.15
N GLY A 229 -27.42 17.90 -0.62
CA GLY A 229 -28.64 17.25 -1.11
C GLY A 229 -28.46 16.31 -2.30
N ASN A 230 -27.39 16.47 -3.09
CA ASN A 230 -27.05 15.56 -4.22
C ASN A 230 -26.02 14.48 -3.84
N GLN A 231 -25.77 14.27 -2.53
CA GLN A 231 -24.75 13.39 -2.01
C GLN A 231 -25.35 12.43 -0.98
N TRP A 232 -24.81 11.20 -0.95
CA TRP A 232 -25.15 10.15 0.00
C TRP A 232 -23.89 9.36 0.39
N GLY A 233 -23.78 8.91 1.68
CA GLY A 233 -22.64 8.11 2.16
C GLY A 233 -22.55 7.97 3.67
#